data_c46d7ffba5ec4edf9b1d83682bda7956
#
_entry.id   c46d7ffba5ec4edf9b1d83682bda7956
#
_cell.length_a   1.000
_cell.length_b   1.000
_cell.length_c   1.000
_cell.angle_alpha   90.00
_cell.angle_beta   90.00
_cell.angle_gamma   90.00
#
_symmetry.space_group_name_H-M   'P 1'
#
loop_
_entity.id
_entity.type
_entity.pdbx_description
1 polymer ?
#
loop_
_entity_poly.entity_id
_entity_poly.type
_entity_poly.pdbx_seq_one_letter_code
_entity_poly.pdbx_strand_id
1 'polypeptide(L)'
;MAAEDTTGTPTNRAAAYDAFLAACPSRQLLDRISGKWVTLVLAALGSDGSHEFGADCAGEPRPLRYSELSRLLVGVSQKMLTQTLRSLERDGLITRTVTPTVPVTVTYELTDLGRSLHTTMRALKTWAESHMDEVFANRATYDAGSA
;
A
#
# COMPACT_ATOMS: atom_id res chain seq x y z
N MET A 1 -2.06 -27.43 41.03
CA MET A 1 -2.57 -27.22 39.69
C MET A 1 -2.50 -25.73 39.38
N ALA A 2 -1.52 -25.33 38.59
CA ALA A 2 -1.37 -23.96 38.13
C ALA A 2 -2.37 -23.71 37.01
N ALA A 3 -3.27 -22.78 37.22
CA ALA A 3 -4.10 -22.27 36.14
C ALA A 3 -3.20 -21.42 35.23
N GLU A 4 -2.95 -21.91 34.03
CA GLU A 4 -2.29 -21.09 33.01
C GLU A 4 -3.24 -19.98 32.59
N ASP A 5 -2.87 -18.79 33.02
CA ASP A 5 -3.50 -17.55 32.55
C ASP A 5 -3.06 -17.28 31.11
N THR A 6 -3.91 -17.68 30.17
CA THR A 6 -3.73 -17.42 28.74
C THR A 6 -4.42 -16.13 28.31
N THR A 7 -4.30 -15.08 29.09
CA THR A 7 -4.68 -13.73 28.65
C THR A 7 -3.47 -13.01 28.07
N GLY A 8 -3.00 -13.50 26.92
CA GLY A 8 -2.09 -12.73 26.08
C GLY A 8 -2.84 -11.57 25.48
N THR A 9 -2.76 -10.41 26.07
CA THR A 9 -3.27 -9.14 25.56
C THR A 9 -2.73 -8.88 24.14
N PRO A 10 -3.53 -8.35 23.21
CA PRO A 10 -3.07 -8.02 21.84
C PRO A 10 -1.82 -7.15 21.79
N THR A 11 -1.58 -6.38 22.84
CA THR A 11 -0.42 -5.51 23.01
C THR A 11 0.90 -6.28 23.07
N ASN A 12 0.88 -7.54 23.52
CA ASN A 12 2.10 -8.33 23.67
C ASN A 12 2.54 -9.00 22.35
N ARG A 13 1.63 -9.15 21.37
CA ARG A 13 1.99 -9.68 20.05
C ARG A 13 2.66 -8.62 19.18
N ALA A 14 2.27 -7.35 19.30
CA ALA A 14 2.93 -6.26 18.58
C ALA A 14 4.38 -6.07 19.07
N ALA A 15 4.64 -6.31 20.36
CA ALA A 15 5.99 -6.27 20.93
C ALA A 15 6.89 -7.45 20.51
N ALA A 16 6.30 -8.51 19.92
CA ALA A 16 7.07 -9.67 19.45
C ALA A 16 7.84 -9.38 18.15
N TYR A 17 7.50 -8.30 17.44
CA TYR A 17 8.15 -7.94 16.19
C TYR A 17 8.80 -6.56 16.29
N ASP A 18 10.13 -6.54 16.31
CA ASP A 18 10.92 -5.32 16.33
C ASP A 18 11.56 -5.06 14.96
N ALA A 19 11.09 -4.03 14.27
CA ALA A 19 11.57 -3.67 12.94
C ALA A 19 13.04 -3.19 12.91
N PHE A 20 13.63 -2.85 14.05
CA PHE A 20 15.05 -2.51 14.14
C PHE A 20 15.96 -3.73 14.03
N LEU A 21 15.43 -4.93 14.28
CA LEU A 21 16.19 -6.15 14.11
C LEU A 21 16.18 -6.60 12.65
N ALA A 22 17.35 -6.77 12.06
CA ALA A 22 17.49 -7.09 10.63
C ALA A 22 16.79 -8.38 10.19
N ALA A 23 16.73 -9.37 11.08
CA ALA A 23 16.09 -10.66 10.82
C ALA A 23 14.60 -10.68 11.15
N CYS A 24 14.03 -9.59 11.65
CA CYS A 24 12.62 -9.56 12.04
C CYS A 24 11.71 -9.52 10.82
N PRO A 25 10.66 -10.36 10.76
CA PRO A 25 9.70 -10.36 9.66
C PRO A 25 9.01 -9.01 9.41
N SER A 26 8.80 -8.21 10.45
CA SER A 26 8.22 -6.87 10.32
C SER A 26 9.11 -5.92 9.54
N ARG A 27 10.42 -6.01 9.70
CA ARG A 27 11.36 -5.22 8.91
C ARG A 27 11.35 -5.63 7.44
N GLN A 28 11.28 -6.92 7.17
CA GLN A 28 11.18 -7.44 5.81
C GLN A 28 9.87 -7.01 5.14
N LEU A 29 8.77 -7.01 5.88
CA LEU A 29 7.50 -6.51 5.38
C LEU A 29 7.55 -5.01 5.08
N LEU A 30 8.11 -4.20 5.98
CA LEU A 30 8.30 -2.76 5.76
C LEU A 30 9.10 -2.48 4.49
N ASP A 31 10.14 -3.25 4.23
CA ASP A 31 10.94 -3.12 3.02
C ASP A 31 10.10 -3.32 1.75
N ARG A 32 9.19 -4.30 1.76
CA ARG A 32 8.30 -4.55 0.63
C ARG A 32 7.19 -3.51 0.48
N ILE A 33 6.53 -3.11 1.56
CA ILE A 33 5.38 -2.20 1.51
C ILE A 33 5.75 -0.73 1.40
N SER A 34 7.00 -0.36 1.66
CA SER A 34 7.46 1.03 1.55
C SER A 34 7.73 1.47 0.12
N GLY A 35 7.67 0.56 -0.85
CA GLY A 35 7.85 0.89 -2.26
C GLY A 35 6.73 1.77 -2.80
N LYS A 36 7.07 2.71 -3.67
CA LYS A 36 6.11 3.64 -4.29
C LYS A 36 4.97 2.92 -5.01
N TRP A 37 5.27 1.82 -5.72
CA TRP A 37 4.25 1.09 -6.47
C TRP A 37 3.26 0.36 -5.58
N VAL A 38 3.70 -0.18 -4.44
CA VAL A 38 2.80 -0.75 -3.43
C VAL A 38 1.84 0.30 -2.90
N THR A 39 2.36 1.46 -2.50
CA THR A 39 1.54 2.58 -2.03
C THR A 39 0.50 2.99 -3.07
N LEU A 40 0.90 3.11 -4.33
CA LEU A 40 0.01 3.52 -5.42
C LEU A 40 -1.02 2.45 -5.79
N VAL A 41 -0.65 1.17 -5.76
CA VAL A 41 -1.60 0.06 -5.98
C VAL A 41 -2.66 0.05 -4.89
N LEU A 42 -2.25 0.15 -3.62
CA LEU A 42 -3.18 0.20 -2.50
C LEU A 42 -4.10 1.43 -2.59
N ALA A 43 -3.57 2.58 -2.96
CA ALA A 43 -4.35 3.79 -3.17
C ALA A 43 -5.38 3.60 -4.29
N ALA A 44 -4.98 3.03 -5.42
CA ALA A 44 -5.87 2.77 -6.55
C ALA A 44 -7.00 1.80 -6.18
N LEU A 45 -6.68 0.69 -5.53
CA LEU A 45 -7.68 -0.29 -5.08
C LEU A 45 -8.58 0.25 -3.97
N GLY A 46 -8.09 1.20 -3.18
CA GLY A 46 -8.87 1.92 -2.18
C GLY A 46 -9.67 3.10 -2.73
N SER A 47 -9.62 3.32 -4.04
CA SER A 47 -10.31 4.41 -4.74
C SER A 47 -9.79 5.82 -4.43
N ASP A 48 -8.55 5.92 -3.97
CA ASP A 48 -7.90 7.23 -3.73
C ASP A 48 -7.36 7.86 -5.02
N GLY A 49 -7.24 7.08 -6.10
CA GLY A 49 -6.68 7.51 -7.37
C GLY A 49 -7.70 8.06 -8.39
N SER A 50 -8.96 8.13 -8.04
CA SER A 50 -10.01 8.60 -8.94
C SER A 50 -10.08 10.14 -8.99
N HIS A 51 -8.96 10.77 -9.28
CA HIS A 51 -8.93 12.18 -9.66
C HIS A 51 -9.34 12.42 -11.12
N GLU A 52 -9.94 11.45 -11.76
CA GLU A 52 -10.63 11.72 -13.01
C GLU A 52 -11.89 12.53 -12.68
N PHE A 53 -11.75 13.83 -12.89
CA PHE A 53 -12.85 14.79 -12.95
C PHE A 53 -13.53 15.15 -11.62
N GLY A 54 -12.82 15.87 -10.75
CA GLY A 54 -13.43 16.81 -9.81
C GLY A 54 -14.48 16.22 -8.85
N ALA A 55 -14.49 14.93 -8.65
CA ALA A 55 -15.37 14.29 -7.69
C ALA A 55 -14.63 14.18 -6.35
N ASP A 56 -15.09 14.96 -5.42
CA ASP A 56 -14.74 14.96 -4.01
C ASP A 56 -15.29 13.69 -3.33
N CYS A 57 -15.14 12.57 -3.98
CA CYS A 57 -15.61 11.29 -3.52
C CYS A 57 -14.41 10.38 -3.29
N ALA A 58 -14.04 10.24 -2.02
CA ALA A 58 -13.41 9.01 -1.59
C ALA A 58 -14.37 7.87 -1.97
N GLY A 59 -14.19 7.31 -3.16
CA GLY A 59 -14.99 6.21 -3.63
C GLY A 59 -14.80 5.01 -2.71
N GLU A 60 -15.78 4.13 -2.65
CA GLU A 60 -15.62 2.88 -1.95
C GLU A 60 -14.56 2.00 -2.64
N PRO A 61 -13.77 1.23 -1.88
CA PRO A 61 -12.85 0.26 -2.46
C PRO A 61 -13.61 -0.65 -3.44
N ARG A 62 -13.04 -0.85 -4.62
CA ARG A 62 -13.65 -1.67 -5.67
C ARG A 62 -12.62 -2.54 -6.36
N PRO A 63 -13.04 -3.69 -6.93
CA PRO A 63 -12.16 -4.47 -7.76
C PRO A 63 -11.70 -3.70 -9.00
N LEU A 64 -10.42 -3.84 -9.36
CA LEU A 64 -9.85 -3.27 -10.58
C LEU A 64 -9.21 -4.37 -11.42
N ARG A 65 -9.29 -4.24 -12.73
CA ARG A 65 -8.59 -5.09 -13.69
C ARG A 65 -7.12 -4.67 -13.78
N TYR A 66 -6.28 -5.59 -14.21
CA TYR A 66 -4.87 -5.30 -14.47
C TYR A 66 -4.68 -4.10 -15.40
N SER A 67 -5.45 -4.02 -16.48
CA SER A 67 -5.38 -2.92 -17.44
C SER A 67 -5.76 -1.57 -16.82
N GLU A 68 -6.73 -1.55 -15.92
CA GLU A 68 -7.11 -0.33 -15.20
C GLU A 68 -6.00 0.13 -14.25
N LEU A 69 -5.40 -0.80 -13.51
CA LEU A 69 -4.26 -0.51 -12.65
C LEU A 69 -3.07 0.01 -13.46
N SER A 70 -2.76 -0.63 -14.59
CA SER A 70 -1.68 -0.21 -15.46
C SER A 70 -1.86 1.21 -16.00
N ARG A 71 -3.09 1.61 -16.26
CA ARG A 71 -3.39 2.98 -16.70
C ARG A 71 -3.30 4.01 -15.58
N LEU A 72 -3.76 3.64 -14.38
CA LEU A 72 -3.69 4.53 -13.21
C LEU A 72 -2.27 4.75 -12.71
N LEU A 73 -1.45 3.72 -12.76
CA LEU A 73 -0.06 3.77 -12.31
C LEU A 73 0.87 4.17 -13.46
N VAL A 74 0.81 5.42 -13.83
CA VAL A 74 1.60 5.95 -14.95
C VAL A 74 3.09 5.71 -14.73
N GLY A 75 3.75 5.11 -15.72
CA GLY A 75 5.18 4.81 -15.69
C GLY A 75 5.54 3.45 -15.08
N VAL A 76 4.58 2.70 -14.58
CA VAL A 76 4.86 1.34 -14.09
C VAL A 76 5.10 0.38 -15.27
N SER A 77 6.17 -0.41 -15.19
CA SER A 77 6.41 -1.48 -16.16
C SER A 77 5.50 -2.68 -15.88
N GLN A 78 5.21 -3.47 -16.91
CA GLN A 78 4.44 -4.71 -16.76
C GLN A 78 5.10 -5.66 -15.75
N LYS A 79 6.43 -5.78 -15.80
CA LYS A 79 7.19 -6.60 -14.87
C LYS A 79 7.02 -6.12 -13.42
N MET A 80 7.15 -4.84 -13.19
CA MET A 80 7.05 -4.25 -11.85
C MET A 80 5.64 -4.38 -11.29
N LEU A 81 4.62 -4.08 -12.09
CA LEU A 81 3.22 -4.22 -11.68
C LEU A 81 2.88 -5.68 -11.34
N THR A 82 3.30 -6.62 -12.18
CA THR A 82 3.07 -8.04 -11.95
C THR A 82 3.75 -8.52 -10.67
N GLN A 83 5.00 -8.12 -10.43
CA GLN A 83 5.72 -8.47 -9.21
C GLN A 83 5.06 -7.86 -7.97
N THR A 84 4.65 -6.61 -8.04
CA THR A 84 3.98 -5.91 -6.95
C THR A 84 2.66 -6.60 -6.59
N LEU A 85 1.84 -6.92 -7.57
CA LEU A 85 0.56 -7.61 -7.36
C LEU A 85 0.75 -9.01 -6.77
N ARG A 86 1.72 -9.76 -7.25
CA ARG A 86 2.03 -11.09 -6.69
C ARG A 86 2.51 -11.01 -5.24
N SER A 87 3.33 -10.04 -4.93
CA SER A 87 3.81 -9.82 -3.57
C SER A 87 2.67 -9.47 -2.61
N LEU A 88 1.78 -8.58 -3.03
CA LEU A 88 0.62 -8.19 -2.24
C LEU A 88 -0.39 -9.34 -2.05
N GLU A 89 -0.61 -10.13 -3.07
CA GLU A 89 -1.45 -11.33 -3.00
C GLU A 89 -0.85 -12.37 -2.04
N ARG A 90 0.46 -12.61 -2.14
CA ARG A 90 1.16 -13.54 -1.24
C ARG A 90 1.06 -13.11 0.22
N ASP A 91 1.16 -11.83 0.50
CA ASP A 91 1.04 -11.29 1.86
C ASP A 91 -0.41 -11.20 2.35
N GLY A 92 -1.39 -11.53 1.49
CA GLY A 92 -2.81 -11.51 1.86
C GLY A 92 -3.42 -10.12 1.91
N LEU A 93 -2.79 -9.14 1.28
CA LEU A 93 -3.27 -7.76 1.24
C LEU A 93 -4.28 -7.51 0.12
N ILE A 94 -4.20 -8.31 -0.94
CA ILE A 94 -5.15 -8.29 -2.05
C ILE A 94 -5.58 -9.72 -2.41
N THR A 95 -6.75 -9.84 -3.04
CA THR A 95 -7.20 -11.07 -3.67
C THR A 95 -7.21 -10.90 -5.18
N ARG A 96 -6.89 -11.98 -5.89
CA ARG A 96 -6.95 -12.08 -7.34
C ARG A 96 -8.11 -12.99 -7.70
N THR A 97 -9.03 -12.49 -8.49
CA THR A 97 -10.20 -13.25 -8.95
C THR A 97 -10.13 -13.40 -10.46
N VAL A 98 -10.20 -14.65 -10.91
CA VAL A 98 -10.28 -14.98 -12.35
C VAL A 98 -11.72 -15.32 -12.67
N THR A 99 -12.32 -14.55 -13.57
CA THR A 99 -13.67 -14.81 -14.07
C THR A 99 -13.56 -15.52 -15.42
N PRO A 100 -14.14 -16.74 -15.57
CA PRO A 100 -14.01 -17.54 -16.77
C PRO A 100 -14.95 -17.04 -17.88
N THR A 101 -14.77 -15.81 -18.28
CA THR A 101 -15.45 -15.20 -19.43
C THR A 101 -14.56 -15.32 -20.67
N VAL A 102 -15.10 -14.98 -21.86
CA VAL A 102 -14.33 -14.93 -23.09
C VAL A 102 -14.30 -13.48 -23.58
N PRO A 103 -13.16 -12.79 -23.48
CA PRO A 103 -11.89 -13.19 -22.88
C PRO A 103 -11.92 -13.32 -21.35
N VAL A 104 -11.00 -14.07 -20.78
CA VAL A 104 -10.86 -14.23 -19.33
C VAL A 104 -10.57 -12.87 -18.68
N THR A 105 -11.29 -12.56 -17.61
CA THR A 105 -11.10 -11.33 -16.84
C THR A 105 -10.44 -11.62 -15.50
N VAL A 106 -9.39 -10.88 -15.18
CA VAL A 106 -8.71 -10.94 -13.88
C VAL A 106 -8.90 -9.62 -13.18
N THR A 107 -9.41 -9.68 -11.95
CA THR A 107 -9.60 -8.51 -11.09
C THR A 107 -8.82 -8.65 -9.79
N TYR A 108 -8.45 -7.51 -9.22
CA TYR A 108 -7.75 -7.41 -7.94
C TYR A 108 -8.58 -6.57 -6.98
N GLU A 109 -8.62 -6.96 -5.73
CA GLU A 109 -9.40 -6.29 -4.69
C GLU A 109 -8.64 -6.33 -3.37
N LEU A 110 -8.82 -5.29 -2.53
CA LEU A 110 -8.26 -5.28 -1.18
C LEU A 110 -8.96 -6.32 -0.30
N THR A 111 -8.17 -7.04 0.49
CA THR A 111 -8.67 -7.81 1.63
C THR A 111 -8.94 -6.89 2.82
N ASP A 112 -9.51 -7.41 3.91
CA ASP A 112 -9.66 -6.64 5.14
C ASP A 112 -8.29 -6.20 5.69
N LEU A 113 -7.29 -7.07 5.61
CA LEU A 113 -5.91 -6.72 5.96
C LEU A 113 -5.38 -5.61 5.06
N GLY A 114 -5.61 -5.71 3.74
CA GLY A 114 -5.23 -4.69 2.79
C GLY A 114 -5.89 -3.35 3.04
N ARG A 115 -7.16 -3.34 3.44
CA ARG A 115 -7.87 -2.11 3.80
C ARG A 115 -7.28 -1.43 5.03
N SER A 116 -6.86 -2.21 6.02
CA SER A 116 -6.20 -1.66 7.21
C SER A 116 -4.88 -0.98 6.86
N LEU A 117 -4.09 -1.57 5.98
CA LEU A 117 -2.85 -0.96 5.47
C LEU A 117 -3.14 0.25 4.58
N HIS A 118 -4.17 0.17 3.74
CA HIS A 118 -4.59 1.28 2.86
C HIS A 118 -4.86 2.57 3.65
N THR A 119 -5.50 2.47 4.81
CA THR A 119 -5.74 3.64 5.67
C THR A 119 -4.43 4.34 6.05
N THR A 120 -3.41 3.58 6.40
CA THR A 120 -2.08 4.11 6.73
C THR A 120 -1.39 4.72 5.50
N MET A 121 -1.46 4.04 4.36
CA MET A 121 -0.85 4.50 3.11
C MET A 121 -1.52 5.75 2.57
N ARG A 122 -2.83 5.85 2.70
CA ARG A 122 -3.59 7.05 2.35
C ARG A 122 -3.13 8.26 3.15
N ALA A 123 -2.95 8.09 4.46
CA ALA A 123 -2.42 9.14 5.32
C ALA A 123 -1.02 9.57 4.89
N LEU A 124 -0.15 8.62 4.54
CA LEU A 124 1.20 8.90 4.04
C LEU A 124 1.17 9.66 2.72
N LYS A 125 0.34 9.24 1.78
CA LYS A 125 0.17 9.89 0.48
C LYS A 125 -0.32 11.34 0.67
N THR A 126 -1.34 11.54 1.47
CA THR A 126 -1.91 12.85 1.77
C THR A 126 -0.88 13.76 2.43
N TRP A 127 -0.10 13.24 3.37
CA TRP A 127 0.98 13.98 4.01
C TRP A 127 2.00 14.48 2.98
N ALA A 128 2.44 13.59 2.10
CA ALA A 128 3.42 13.94 1.07
C ALA A 128 2.89 15.03 0.13
N GLU A 129 1.66 14.89 -0.34
CA GLU A 129 1.02 15.90 -1.21
C GLU A 129 0.86 17.27 -0.53
N SER A 130 0.57 17.26 0.77
CA SER A 130 0.32 18.50 1.53
C SER A 130 1.59 19.23 1.94
N HIS A 131 2.74 18.56 1.97
CA HIS A 131 3.99 19.11 2.52
C HIS A 131 5.09 19.33 1.48
N MET A 132 4.80 19.09 0.20
CA MET A 132 5.84 19.21 -0.84
C MET A 132 6.39 20.63 -0.96
N ASP A 133 5.58 21.66 -0.79
CA ASP A 133 6.04 23.05 -0.86
C ASP A 133 7.09 23.33 0.22
N GLU A 134 6.86 22.86 1.44
CA GLU A 134 7.82 22.99 2.55
C GLU A 134 9.10 22.19 2.28
N VAL A 135 8.97 20.97 1.76
CA VAL A 135 10.13 20.15 1.36
C VAL A 135 10.96 20.84 0.29
N PHE A 136 10.31 21.39 -0.73
CA PHE A 136 11.02 22.14 -1.78
C PHE A 136 11.72 23.38 -1.22
N ALA A 137 11.07 24.13 -0.34
CA ALA A 137 11.69 25.28 0.31
C ALA A 137 12.93 24.88 1.12
N ASN A 138 12.86 23.78 1.85
CA ASN A 138 14.00 23.26 2.61
C ASN A 138 15.14 22.81 1.70
N ARG A 139 14.86 22.15 0.61
CA ARG A 139 15.87 21.75 -0.39
C ARG A 139 16.56 22.96 -1.00
N ALA A 140 15.81 23.97 -1.37
CA ALA A 140 16.37 25.20 -1.91
C ALA A 140 17.30 25.90 -0.93
N THR A 141 16.92 25.95 0.35
CA THR A 141 17.76 26.51 1.41
C THR A 141 19.05 25.72 1.61
N TYR A 142 18.94 24.39 1.63
CA TYR A 142 20.10 23.50 1.76
C TYR A 142 21.07 23.64 0.60
N ASP A 143 20.56 23.61 -0.62
CA ASP A 143 21.36 23.70 -1.84
C ASP A 143 22.05 25.07 -1.96
N ALA A 144 21.42 26.15 -1.53
CA ALA A 144 22.02 27.49 -1.49
C ALA A 144 23.15 27.60 -0.44
N GLY A 145 23.04 26.83 0.65
CA GLY A 145 24.07 26.77 1.69
C GLY A 145 25.25 25.85 1.37
N SER A 146 25.14 25.03 0.33
CA SER A 146 26.15 24.04 -0.06
C SER A 146 27.18 24.56 -1.09
N ALA A 147 27.22 25.84 -1.28
CA ALA A 147 28.21 26.44 -2.20
C ALA A 147 29.63 26.49 -1.58
#